data_115e9a89000131ddc375fa7a4cb58a0c
#
_entry.id   115e9a89000131ddc375fa7a4cb58a0c
#
_cell.length_a   1.000
_cell.length_b   1.000
_cell.length_c   1.000
_cell.angle_alpha   90.00
_cell.angle_beta   90.00
_cell.angle_gamma   90.00
#
_symmetry.space_group_name_H-M   'P 1'
#
loop_
_entity.id
_entity.type
_entity.pdbx_description
1 polymer ?
#
loop_
_entity_poly.entity_id
_entity_poly.type
_entity_poly.pdbx_seq_one_letter_code
_entity_poly.pdbx_strand_id
1 'polypeptide(L)'
;MKLLVSISIPVFNEAENIDALLERLNSLAETESKYDFEFLFTDNASSDSTFEKLAQKAISDSRIRVLRFSRNYGFQISILMNYLNARGAAAVQIDADLQDPPELISSFLREWEKGYKVVYGIRKRVPEFFLLRWTRRAYYRTVRFLSETDIPVDAGDFRLIDRQIIEELRDVREQTPYLRGLIANMGYAQCGIPYDRTTRQAGTSKFNLLSLISLGLDGITSQSTRPLRVVTLFGVAISIVAFLGVLTYGFIFAIARDNLPDGFTTLTFIGLISLGLNALFIGLVGEYVGRIYNNTRGLPMALIERRIEPFDTAIKTIGDDEAFEDSPSKLRKMHG
;
A
#
# COMPACT_ATOMS: atom_id res chain seq x y z
N MET A 1 -0.56 14.48 31.87
CA MET A 1 -0.02 13.32 31.18
C MET A 1 0.25 13.79 29.75
N LYS A 2 1.48 13.61 29.24
CA LYS A 2 1.78 13.96 27.84
C LYS A 2 1.10 12.98 26.91
N LEU A 3 0.69 13.43 25.72
CA LEU A 3 0.18 12.52 24.69
C LEU A 3 1.33 11.76 24.06
N LEU A 4 1.18 10.43 23.90
CA LEU A 4 2.13 9.59 23.21
C LEU A 4 1.91 9.70 21.70
N VAL A 5 2.99 9.82 20.93
CA VAL A 5 3.01 9.79 19.47
C VAL A 5 3.91 8.63 19.02
N SER A 6 3.39 7.77 18.17
CA SER A 6 4.14 6.63 17.61
C SER A 6 4.81 7.02 16.31
N ILE A 7 6.11 6.82 16.20
CA ILE A 7 6.83 6.97 14.92
C ILE A 7 6.96 5.58 14.29
N SER A 8 6.28 5.37 13.18
CA SER A 8 6.24 4.13 12.40
C SER A 8 7.36 4.10 11.37
N ILE A 9 8.27 3.14 11.48
CA ILE A 9 9.49 3.07 10.67
C ILE A 9 9.63 1.67 10.09
N PRO A 10 9.18 1.42 8.86
CA PRO A 10 9.48 0.16 8.17
C PRO A 10 10.93 0.15 7.72
N VAL A 11 11.62 -0.99 7.92
CA VAL A 11 13.02 -1.16 7.53
C VAL A 11 13.23 -2.45 6.75
N PHE A 12 14.11 -2.41 5.77
CA PHE A 12 14.58 -3.57 5.02
C PHE A 12 15.99 -3.34 4.47
N ASN A 13 17.01 -3.91 5.12
CA ASN A 13 18.41 -3.71 4.81
C ASN A 13 18.81 -2.22 4.88
N GLU A 14 18.65 -1.62 6.06
CA GLU A 14 18.89 -0.20 6.34
C GLU A 14 19.87 0.01 7.50
N ALA A 15 20.76 -0.98 7.78
CA ALA A 15 21.69 -0.95 8.90
C ALA A 15 22.54 0.33 8.97
N GLU A 16 22.90 0.90 7.82
CA GLU A 16 23.73 2.11 7.71
C GLU A 16 22.98 3.38 8.16
N ASN A 17 21.66 3.40 8.00
CA ASN A 17 20.83 4.59 8.25
C ASN A 17 20.31 4.68 9.69
N ILE A 18 20.30 3.58 10.46
CA ILE A 18 19.66 3.49 11.78
C ILE A 18 20.20 4.53 12.78
N ASP A 19 21.52 4.69 12.87
CA ASP A 19 22.11 5.61 13.87
C ASP A 19 21.76 7.07 13.56
N ALA A 20 21.91 7.48 12.31
CA ALA A 20 21.60 8.84 11.87
C ALA A 20 20.10 9.16 12.00
N LEU A 21 19.23 8.16 11.73
CA LEU A 21 17.80 8.31 11.91
C LEU A 21 17.44 8.50 13.40
N LEU A 22 17.97 7.65 14.27
CA LEU A 22 17.72 7.74 15.72
C LEU A 22 18.23 9.06 16.32
N GLU A 23 19.37 9.57 15.86
CA GLU A 23 19.88 10.88 16.28
C GLU A 23 18.89 12.00 15.95
N ARG A 24 18.37 12.03 14.72
CA ARG A 24 17.38 13.04 14.30
C ARG A 24 16.04 12.88 15.02
N LEU A 25 15.58 11.65 15.25
CA LEU A 25 14.35 11.38 16.00
C LEU A 25 14.49 11.78 17.48
N ASN A 26 15.67 11.63 18.08
CA ASN A 26 15.95 12.10 19.43
C ASN A 26 15.90 13.62 19.50
N SER A 27 16.51 14.31 18.54
CA SER A 27 16.45 15.77 18.45
C SER A 27 15.01 16.28 18.27
N LEU A 28 14.20 15.59 17.49
CA LEU A 28 12.76 15.87 17.37
C LEU A 28 12.04 15.71 18.71
N ALA A 29 12.29 14.61 19.44
CA ALA A 29 11.67 14.33 20.73
C ALA A 29 12.05 15.38 21.80
N GLU A 30 13.26 15.88 21.78
CA GLU A 30 13.71 16.99 22.64
C GLU A 30 13.00 18.30 22.29
N THR A 31 12.88 18.60 20.99
CA THR A 31 12.20 19.80 20.49
C THR A 31 10.71 19.79 20.82
N GLU A 32 10.04 18.66 20.66
CA GLU A 32 8.62 18.49 20.89
C GLU A 32 8.32 17.95 22.30
N SER A 33 8.91 18.57 23.30
CA SER A 33 8.82 18.17 24.72
C SER A 33 7.38 18.10 25.28
N LYS A 34 6.39 18.58 24.56
CA LYS A 34 4.95 18.47 24.88
C LYS A 34 4.42 17.04 24.73
N TYR A 35 5.08 16.20 23.94
CA TYR A 35 4.71 14.83 23.63
C TYR A 35 5.70 13.84 24.23
N ASP A 36 5.22 12.62 24.46
CA ASP A 36 6.05 11.44 24.61
C ASP A 36 6.12 10.71 23.26
N PHE A 37 7.25 10.07 22.96
CA PHE A 37 7.41 9.36 21.67
C PHE A 37 7.75 7.89 21.90
N GLU A 38 7.21 7.01 21.02
CA GLU A 38 7.71 5.67 20.80
C GLU A 38 8.20 5.54 19.36
N PHE A 39 9.28 4.78 19.16
CA PHE A 39 9.87 4.49 17.85
C PHE A 39 9.61 3.02 17.51
N LEU A 40 8.65 2.78 16.64
CA LEU A 40 8.20 1.44 16.28
C LEU A 40 8.78 1.04 14.93
N PHE A 41 9.74 0.14 14.96
CA PHE A 41 10.39 -0.42 13.78
C PHE A 41 9.73 -1.74 13.37
N THR A 42 9.43 -1.89 12.08
CA THR A 42 9.12 -3.21 11.50
C THR A 42 10.24 -3.63 10.57
N ASP A 43 11.03 -4.61 11.00
CA ASP A 43 12.05 -5.27 10.19
C ASP A 43 11.39 -6.31 9.27
N ASN A 44 11.40 -6.00 7.98
CA ASN A 44 10.76 -6.82 6.95
C ASN A 44 11.65 -8.00 6.50
N ALA A 45 12.20 -8.75 7.48
CA ALA A 45 13.15 -9.84 7.31
C ALA A 45 14.45 -9.39 6.62
N SER A 46 15.12 -8.37 7.18
CA SER A 46 16.43 -7.93 6.70
C SER A 46 17.47 -9.05 6.74
N SER A 47 18.33 -9.07 5.73
CA SER A 47 19.45 -10.02 5.60
C SER A 47 20.79 -9.47 6.04
N ASP A 48 20.84 -8.16 6.33
CA ASP A 48 22.01 -7.46 6.90
C ASP A 48 21.88 -7.34 8.44
N SER A 49 22.73 -6.55 9.06
CA SER A 49 22.76 -6.32 10.52
C SER A 49 21.68 -5.34 11.03
N THR A 50 20.64 -5.02 10.23
CA THR A 50 19.59 -4.06 10.63
C THR A 50 18.89 -4.50 11.91
N PHE A 51 18.46 -5.77 11.99
CA PHE A 51 17.71 -6.27 13.14
C PHE A 51 18.57 -6.29 14.41
N GLU A 52 19.80 -6.82 14.32
CA GLU A 52 20.73 -6.91 15.44
C GLU A 52 21.05 -5.53 16.01
N LYS A 53 21.23 -4.55 15.13
CA LYS A 53 21.48 -3.16 15.49
C LYS A 53 20.29 -2.54 16.22
N LEU A 54 19.07 -2.74 15.70
CA LEU A 54 17.84 -2.28 16.36
C LEU A 54 17.62 -2.97 17.71
N ALA A 55 17.90 -4.27 17.81
CA ALA A 55 17.82 -5.01 19.08
C ALA A 55 18.75 -4.43 20.15
N GLN A 56 19.99 -4.09 19.78
CA GLN A 56 20.94 -3.45 20.70
C GLN A 56 20.45 -2.06 21.13
N LYS A 57 19.91 -1.25 20.21
CA LYS A 57 19.37 0.08 20.53
C LYS A 57 18.16 -0.01 21.48
N ALA A 58 17.28 -0.99 21.28
CA ALA A 58 16.10 -1.20 22.12
C ALA A 58 16.46 -1.56 23.59
N ILE A 59 17.63 -2.15 23.85
CA ILE A 59 18.12 -2.40 25.21
C ILE A 59 18.45 -1.08 25.93
N SER A 60 18.99 -0.10 25.20
CA SER A 60 19.46 1.18 25.77
C SER A 60 18.38 2.28 25.75
N ASP A 61 17.37 2.16 24.91
CA ASP A 61 16.29 3.15 24.77
C ASP A 61 14.93 2.47 24.81
N SER A 62 14.22 2.62 25.92
CA SER A 62 12.89 2.03 26.16
C SER A 62 11.78 2.58 25.24
N ARG A 63 12.05 3.61 24.43
CA ARG A 63 11.12 4.12 23.42
C ARG A 63 11.14 3.28 22.14
N ILE A 64 12.19 2.46 21.94
CA ILE A 64 12.36 1.66 20.72
C ILE A 64 11.64 0.32 20.90
N ARG A 65 10.79 0.00 19.91
CA ARG A 65 10.10 -1.27 19.78
C ARG A 65 10.38 -1.86 18.41
N VAL A 66 10.59 -3.16 18.32
CA VAL A 66 10.92 -3.81 17.05
C VAL A 66 10.02 -5.02 16.80
N LEU A 67 9.43 -5.07 15.61
CA LEU A 67 8.72 -6.22 15.08
C LEU A 67 9.54 -6.80 13.94
N ARG A 68 9.97 -8.06 14.03
CA ARG A 68 10.63 -8.77 12.93
C ARG A 68 9.65 -9.70 12.25
N PHE A 69 9.53 -9.61 10.94
CA PHE A 69 8.73 -10.54 10.15
C PHE A 69 9.50 -11.83 9.84
N SER A 70 8.76 -12.93 9.68
CA SER A 70 9.32 -14.23 9.28
C SER A 70 9.84 -14.27 7.83
N ARG A 71 9.36 -13.38 6.97
CA ARG A 71 9.80 -13.15 5.59
C ARG A 71 9.48 -11.73 5.15
N ASN A 72 9.94 -11.34 3.98
CA ASN A 72 9.55 -10.05 3.38
C ASN A 72 8.07 -10.12 2.92
N TYR A 73 7.21 -9.31 3.56
CA TYR A 73 5.78 -9.14 3.23
C TYR A 73 5.50 -7.86 2.42
N GLY A 74 6.54 -7.05 2.18
CA GLY A 74 6.43 -5.80 1.44
C GLY A 74 6.20 -4.58 2.31
N PHE A 75 6.46 -3.42 1.71
CA PHE A 75 6.50 -2.12 2.39
C PHE A 75 5.15 -1.71 3.00
N GLN A 76 4.04 -1.86 2.27
CA GLN A 76 2.71 -1.45 2.73
C GLN A 76 2.23 -2.27 3.94
N ILE A 77 2.54 -3.57 3.97
CA ILE A 77 2.24 -4.43 5.11
C ILE A 77 3.08 -4.00 6.33
N SER A 78 4.35 -3.63 6.14
CA SER A 78 5.19 -3.16 7.25
C SER A 78 4.62 -1.89 7.88
N ILE A 79 4.14 -0.94 7.06
CA ILE A 79 3.48 0.27 7.56
C ILE A 79 2.18 -0.07 8.31
N LEU A 80 1.33 -0.90 7.71
CA LEU A 80 0.07 -1.30 8.34
C LEU A 80 0.31 -1.98 9.70
N MET A 81 1.25 -2.91 9.77
CA MET A 81 1.58 -3.60 11.02
C MET A 81 2.15 -2.64 12.07
N ASN A 82 2.91 -1.62 11.67
CA ASN A 82 3.32 -0.56 12.59
C ASN A 82 2.11 0.22 13.12
N TYR A 83 1.21 0.66 12.25
CA TYR A 83 0.00 1.36 12.68
C TYR A 83 -0.85 0.53 13.66
N LEU A 84 -1.07 -0.76 13.35
CA LEU A 84 -1.85 -1.66 14.19
C LEU A 84 -1.19 -1.94 15.57
N ASN A 85 0.13 -1.82 15.67
CA ASN A 85 0.90 -2.00 16.91
C ASN A 85 1.27 -0.66 17.59
N ALA A 86 0.92 0.48 17.00
CA ALA A 86 1.12 1.80 17.58
C ALA A 86 0.26 1.99 18.83
N ARG A 87 0.85 2.57 19.90
CA ARG A 87 0.19 2.85 21.18
C ARG A 87 -0.23 4.33 21.32
N GLY A 88 0.35 5.20 20.49
CA GLY A 88 0.15 6.64 20.54
C GLY A 88 -1.26 7.10 20.19
N ALA A 89 -1.58 8.33 20.60
CA ALA A 89 -2.77 9.05 20.19
C ALA A 89 -2.77 9.41 18.70
N ALA A 90 -1.58 9.43 18.10
CA ALA A 90 -1.35 9.52 16.66
C ALA A 90 -0.15 8.67 16.27
N ALA A 91 -0.06 8.29 15.01
CA ALA A 91 1.10 7.62 14.44
C ALA A 91 1.63 8.37 13.22
N VAL A 92 2.96 8.50 13.13
CA VAL A 92 3.64 9.14 12.01
C VAL A 92 4.46 8.11 11.28
N GLN A 93 4.16 7.88 10.00
CA GLN A 93 4.97 7.06 9.11
C GLN A 93 6.15 7.87 8.57
N ILE A 94 7.37 7.32 8.67
CA ILE A 94 8.58 7.87 8.06
C ILE A 94 9.48 6.75 7.53
N ASP A 95 10.15 7.00 6.41
CA ASP A 95 11.11 6.05 5.83
C ASP A 95 12.48 6.17 6.51
N ALA A 96 13.19 5.05 6.62
CA ALA A 96 14.50 5.00 7.30
C ALA A 96 15.64 5.62 6.48
N ASP A 97 15.44 5.93 5.19
CA ASP A 97 16.48 6.40 4.26
C ASP A 97 16.81 7.90 4.39
N LEU A 98 16.21 8.58 5.37
CA LEU A 98 16.41 10.00 5.68
C LEU A 98 16.11 10.99 4.53
N GLN A 99 15.42 10.54 3.49
CA GLN A 99 14.99 11.43 2.41
C GLN A 99 13.83 12.34 2.83
N ASP A 100 12.98 11.86 3.71
CA ASP A 100 11.89 12.62 4.30
C ASP A 100 12.35 13.17 5.65
N PRO A 101 12.32 14.51 5.89
CA PRO A 101 12.93 15.12 7.06
C PRO A 101 12.09 14.87 8.32
N PRO A 102 12.64 14.23 9.38
CA PRO A 102 11.92 14.02 10.65
C PRO A 102 11.43 15.33 11.30
N GLU A 103 12.10 16.45 11.08
CA GLU A 103 11.76 17.77 11.60
C GLU A 103 10.39 18.26 11.11
N LEU A 104 9.91 17.77 9.95
CA LEU A 104 8.59 18.10 9.42
C LEU A 104 7.46 17.55 10.30
N ILE A 105 7.74 16.53 11.13
CA ILE A 105 6.80 15.96 12.07
C ILE A 105 6.25 17.04 13.03
N SER A 106 7.08 18.01 13.44
CA SER A 106 6.63 19.15 14.23
C SER A 106 5.49 19.91 13.55
N SER A 107 5.59 20.12 12.24
CA SER A 107 4.51 20.76 11.48
C SER A 107 3.27 19.86 11.37
N PHE A 108 3.46 18.53 11.25
CA PHE A 108 2.33 17.59 11.24
C PHE A 108 1.56 17.63 12.58
N LEU A 109 2.27 17.67 13.69
CA LEU A 109 1.68 17.77 15.02
C LEU A 109 0.85 19.06 15.18
N ARG A 110 1.34 20.20 14.65
CA ARG A 110 0.58 21.49 14.70
C ARG A 110 -0.72 21.41 13.89
N GLU A 111 -0.74 20.76 12.73
CA GLU A 111 -1.97 20.60 11.96
C GLU A 111 -2.92 19.58 12.61
N TRP A 112 -2.38 18.50 13.20
CA TRP A 112 -3.16 17.54 13.98
C TRP A 112 -3.84 18.20 15.19
N GLU A 113 -3.15 19.10 15.91
CA GLU A 113 -3.72 19.90 17.01
C GLU A 113 -4.89 20.80 16.57
N LYS A 114 -4.93 21.21 15.30
CA LYS A 114 -6.04 21.95 14.71
C LYS A 114 -7.26 21.06 14.37
N GLY A 115 -7.14 19.74 14.54
CA GLY A 115 -8.22 18.78 14.34
C GLY A 115 -8.16 17.99 13.03
N TYR A 116 -7.13 18.18 12.18
CA TYR A 116 -6.94 17.33 11.02
C TYR A 116 -6.57 15.90 11.46
N LYS A 117 -7.30 14.90 10.93
CA LYS A 117 -7.08 13.50 11.28
C LYS A 117 -5.98 12.83 10.48
N VAL A 118 -5.65 13.39 9.32
CA VAL A 118 -4.55 12.98 8.47
C VAL A 118 -3.73 14.20 8.07
N VAL A 119 -2.44 14.17 8.32
CA VAL A 119 -1.51 15.20 7.83
C VAL A 119 -0.42 14.51 7.03
N TYR A 120 -0.21 14.90 5.77
CA TYR A 120 0.74 14.24 4.88
C TYR A 120 1.69 15.21 4.20
N GLY A 121 2.89 14.73 3.90
CA GLY A 121 3.89 15.48 3.16
C GLY A 121 3.60 15.51 1.66
N ILE A 122 3.63 16.69 1.05
CA ILE A 122 3.59 16.90 -0.40
C ILE A 122 5.00 17.20 -0.88
N ARG A 123 5.58 16.29 -1.68
CA ARG A 123 6.91 16.49 -2.23
C ARG A 123 6.90 17.62 -3.24
N LYS A 124 7.67 18.67 -3.01
CA LYS A 124 7.86 19.73 -4.01
C LYS A 124 8.51 19.17 -5.26
N ARG A 125 8.02 19.58 -6.41
CA ARG A 125 8.44 19.02 -7.71
C ARG A 125 9.81 19.51 -8.08
N VAL A 126 10.70 18.57 -8.44
CA VAL A 126 11.95 18.89 -9.15
C VAL A 126 11.60 19.26 -10.60
N PRO A 127 12.26 20.26 -11.22
CA PRO A 127 12.09 20.57 -12.64
C PRO A 127 12.37 19.33 -13.50
N GLU A 128 11.39 18.88 -14.28
CA GLU A 128 11.52 17.72 -15.15
C GLU A 128 11.47 18.12 -16.62
N PHE A 129 12.10 17.30 -17.48
CA PHE A 129 12.04 17.45 -18.93
C PHE A 129 10.58 17.38 -19.42
N PHE A 130 10.22 18.22 -20.40
CA PHE A 130 8.82 18.45 -20.81
C PHE A 130 8.08 17.17 -21.24
N LEU A 131 8.76 16.22 -21.91
CA LEU A 131 8.19 14.95 -22.36
C LEU A 131 7.80 14.04 -21.18
N LEU A 132 8.68 13.97 -20.15
CA LEU A 132 8.40 13.23 -18.92
C LEU A 132 7.20 13.83 -18.14
N ARG A 133 7.07 15.16 -18.19
CA ARG A 133 5.94 15.87 -17.60
C ARG A 133 4.62 15.52 -18.31
N TRP A 134 4.64 15.35 -19.64
CA TRP A 134 3.46 15.03 -20.44
C TRP A 134 2.99 13.60 -20.20
N THR A 135 3.91 12.61 -20.24
CA THR A 135 3.61 11.20 -19.96
C THR A 135 3.09 11.03 -18.53
N ARG A 136 3.71 11.71 -17.55
CA ARG A 136 3.26 11.71 -16.17
C ARG A 136 1.86 12.34 -16.03
N ARG A 137 1.58 13.46 -16.69
CA ARG A 137 0.26 14.10 -16.67
C ARG A 137 -0.81 13.21 -17.26
N ALA A 138 -0.51 12.52 -18.38
CA ALA A 138 -1.40 11.54 -18.99
C ALA A 138 -1.66 10.36 -18.03
N TYR A 139 -0.61 9.82 -17.42
CA TYR A 139 -0.70 8.75 -16.40
C TYR A 139 -1.60 9.15 -15.23
N TYR A 140 -1.33 10.30 -14.58
CA TYR A 140 -2.15 10.75 -13.46
C TYR A 140 -3.60 11.06 -13.86
N ARG A 141 -3.83 11.54 -15.09
CA ARG A 141 -5.19 11.75 -15.60
C ARG A 141 -5.94 10.44 -15.77
N THR A 142 -5.25 9.41 -16.28
CA THR A 142 -5.80 8.05 -16.41
C THR A 142 -6.07 7.43 -15.03
N VAL A 143 -5.12 7.53 -14.09
CA VAL A 143 -5.29 7.05 -12.72
C VAL A 143 -6.47 7.74 -12.04
N ARG A 144 -6.57 9.07 -12.15
CA ARG A 144 -7.70 9.84 -11.58
C ARG A 144 -9.03 9.45 -12.20
N PHE A 145 -9.08 9.18 -13.52
CA PHE A 145 -10.28 8.73 -14.21
C PHE A 145 -10.70 7.32 -13.76
N LEU A 146 -9.72 6.44 -13.56
CA LEU A 146 -9.93 5.05 -13.13
C LEU A 146 -10.07 4.87 -11.61
N SER A 147 -9.66 5.85 -10.79
CA SER A 147 -9.81 5.84 -9.34
C SER A 147 -11.17 6.41 -8.93
N GLU A 148 -11.80 5.80 -7.95
CA GLU A 148 -13.05 6.32 -7.34
C GLU A 148 -12.77 7.36 -6.25
N THR A 149 -11.52 7.45 -5.79
CA THR A 149 -11.09 8.32 -4.69
C THR A 149 -10.19 9.44 -5.19
N ASP A 150 -10.38 10.64 -4.70
CA ASP A 150 -9.45 11.76 -4.91
C ASP A 150 -8.21 11.56 -4.03
N ILE A 151 -7.30 10.69 -4.50
CA ILE A 151 -6.01 10.49 -3.84
C ILE A 151 -5.15 11.72 -4.14
N PRO A 152 -4.63 12.43 -3.12
CA PRO A 152 -3.78 13.58 -3.35
C PRO A 152 -2.58 13.19 -4.20
N VAL A 153 -2.44 13.85 -5.36
CA VAL A 153 -1.32 13.68 -6.28
C VAL A 153 -0.05 14.16 -5.58
N ASP A 154 1.04 13.41 -5.68
CA ASP A 154 2.32 13.72 -5.04
C ASP A 154 2.37 13.54 -3.50
N ALA A 155 1.32 13.02 -2.84
CA ALA A 155 1.37 12.60 -1.44
C ALA A 155 2.17 11.30 -1.29
N GLY A 156 3.22 11.35 -0.47
CA GLY A 156 3.99 10.16 -0.07
C GLY A 156 3.31 9.35 1.03
N ASP A 157 4.02 8.30 1.50
CA ASP A 157 3.60 7.56 2.70
C ASP A 157 3.99 8.31 3.99
N PHE A 158 4.85 9.34 3.90
CA PHE A 158 5.20 10.22 5.02
C PHE A 158 3.97 11.01 5.46
N ARG A 159 3.35 10.55 6.54
CA ARG A 159 2.10 11.10 7.06
C ARG A 159 1.89 10.82 8.53
N LEU A 160 1.14 11.70 9.19
CA LEU A 160 0.55 11.51 10.50
C LEU A 160 -0.90 11.05 10.34
N ILE A 161 -1.31 10.05 11.10
CA ILE A 161 -2.70 9.62 11.24
C ILE A 161 -3.11 9.62 12.71
N ASP A 162 -4.33 10.07 12.98
CA ASP A 162 -4.95 10.08 14.31
C ASP A 162 -5.29 8.66 14.76
N ARG A 163 -5.37 8.44 16.07
CA ARG A 163 -5.76 7.15 16.67
C ARG A 163 -7.06 6.61 16.10
N GLN A 164 -8.02 7.45 15.81
CA GLN A 164 -9.30 7.04 15.25
C GLN A 164 -9.13 6.31 13.92
N ILE A 165 -8.24 6.77 13.04
CA ILE A 165 -7.92 6.10 11.77
C ILE A 165 -7.22 4.76 12.01
N ILE A 166 -6.34 4.69 13.01
CA ILE A 166 -5.65 3.44 13.37
C ILE A 166 -6.67 2.37 13.79
N GLU A 167 -7.69 2.74 14.56
CA GLU A 167 -8.72 1.78 14.96
C GLU A 167 -9.55 1.30 13.75
N GLU A 168 -9.92 2.19 12.82
CA GLU A 168 -10.59 1.80 11.58
C GLU A 168 -9.74 0.86 10.71
N LEU A 169 -8.41 1.05 10.71
CA LEU A 169 -7.49 0.17 9.98
C LEU A 169 -7.43 -1.26 10.56
N ARG A 170 -7.87 -1.49 11.82
CA ARG A 170 -7.91 -2.84 12.42
C ARG A 170 -8.87 -3.78 11.72
N ASP A 171 -9.91 -3.25 11.11
CA ASP A 171 -10.93 -4.03 10.41
C ASP A 171 -10.55 -4.33 8.95
N VAL A 172 -9.45 -3.74 8.46
CA VAL A 172 -8.95 -4.00 7.11
C VAL A 172 -8.43 -5.44 7.00
N ARG A 173 -8.96 -6.20 6.04
CA ARG A 173 -8.62 -7.61 5.78
C ARG A 173 -7.88 -7.83 4.46
N GLU A 174 -7.50 -6.76 3.79
CA GLU A 174 -6.81 -6.84 2.50
C GLU A 174 -5.40 -7.42 2.64
N GLN A 175 -5.08 -8.45 1.85
CA GLN A 175 -3.74 -9.05 1.82
C GLN A 175 -2.69 -8.16 1.14
N THR A 176 -3.12 -7.25 0.28
CA THR A 176 -2.28 -6.27 -0.40
C THR A 176 -2.89 -4.87 -0.26
N PRO A 177 -2.87 -4.28 0.95
CA PRO A 177 -3.51 -3.00 1.20
C PRO A 177 -2.78 -1.87 0.47
N TYR A 178 -3.54 -0.95 -0.11
CA TYR A 178 -3.03 0.33 -0.59
C TYR A 178 -3.42 1.43 0.41
N LEU A 179 -2.58 1.62 1.42
CA LEU A 179 -2.90 2.44 2.60
C LEU A 179 -3.28 3.87 2.27
N ARG A 180 -2.65 4.49 1.25
CA ARG A 180 -2.99 5.86 0.83
C ARG A 180 -4.45 5.97 0.39
N GLY A 181 -4.91 5.02 -0.41
CA GLY A 181 -6.28 4.97 -0.88
C GLY A 181 -7.26 4.61 0.22
N LEU A 182 -6.93 3.62 1.07
CA LEU A 182 -7.75 3.23 2.22
C LEU A 182 -8.00 4.41 3.16
N ILE A 183 -6.93 5.12 3.57
CA ILE A 183 -7.04 6.27 4.45
C ILE A 183 -7.81 7.43 3.80
N ALA A 184 -7.60 7.66 2.49
CA ALA A 184 -8.36 8.69 1.76
C ALA A 184 -9.84 8.36 1.67
N ASN A 185 -10.21 7.08 1.48
CA ASN A 185 -11.59 6.61 1.41
C ASN A 185 -12.36 6.73 2.73
N MET A 186 -11.68 6.79 3.87
CA MET A 186 -12.31 6.98 5.18
C MET A 186 -12.94 8.40 5.33
N GLY A 187 -12.59 9.35 4.45
CA GLY A 187 -13.28 10.66 4.36
C GLY A 187 -12.97 11.63 5.49
N TYR A 188 -12.01 11.35 6.36
CA TYR A 188 -11.61 12.27 7.43
C TYR A 188 -10.91 13.52 6.89
N ALA A 189 -10.96 14.62 7.65
CA ALA A 189 -10.29 15.88 7.30
C ALA A 189 -8.78 15.67 7.16
N GLN A 190 -8.24 16.04 6.00
CA GLN A 190 -6.83 15.87 5.65
C GLN A 190 -6.17 17.20 5.32
N CYS A 191 -4.88 17.33 5.68
CA CYS A 191 -4.06 18.49 5.35
C CYS A 191 -2.73 18.04 4.74
N GLY A 192 -2.32 18.68 3.64
CA GLY A 192 -1.04 18.43 2.98
C GLY A 192 -0.02 19.54 3.23
N ILE A 193 1.19 19.19 3.65
CA ILE A 193 2.28 20.13 3.93
C ILE A 193 3.37 19.96 2.86
N PRO A 194 3.65 21.01 2.05
CA PRO A 194 4.69 20.93 1.04
C PRO A 194 6.10 20.96 1.66
N TYR A 195 6.97 20.04 1.23
CA TYR A 195 8.36 19.98 1.68
C TYR A 195 9.32 19.64 0.56
N ASP A 196 10.60 19.94 0.78
CA ASP A 196 11.69 19.59 -0.12
C ASP A 196 12.29 18.25 0.32
N ARG A 197 12.32 17.27 -0.59
CA ARG A 197 12.93 15.97 -0.33
C ARG A 197 14.44 16.06 -0.44
N THR A 198 15.15 15.54 0.55
CA THR A 198 16.62 15.48 0.51
C THR A 198 17.10 14.33 -0.39
N THR A 199 18.34 14.45 -0.87
CA THR A 199 18.99 13.35 -1.60
C THR A 199 19.28 12.21 -0.63
N ARG A 200 19.12 10.97 -1.09
CA ARG A 200 19.41 9.76 -0.32
C ARG A 200 20.85 9.76 0.16
N GLN A 201 21.07 9.51 1.45
CA GLN A 201 22.43 9.51 2.04
C GLN A 201 23.18 8.20 1.76
N ALA A 202 22.50 7.06 1.71
CA ALA A 202 23.07 5.74 1.42
C ALA A 202 22.07 4.83 0.67
N GLY A 203 22.59 3.86 -0.10
CA GLY A 203 21.82 2.83 -0.78
C GLY A 203 21.44 3.17 -2.24
N THR A 204 21.15 2.11 -3.04
CA THR A 204 20.72 2.22 -4.44
C THR A 204 19.21 2.03 -4.57
N SER A 205 18.56 2.75 -5.51
CA SER A 205 17.15 2.55 -5.81
C SER A 205 16.92 1.16 -6.40
N LYS A 206 16.08 0.35 -5.75
CA LYS A 206 15.75 -1.02 -6.16
C LYS A 206 14.51 -1.08 -7.09
N PHE A 207 13.98 0.08 -7.53
CA PHE A 207 12.77 0.11 -8.37
C PHE A 207 13.09 -0.11 -9.84
N ASN A 208 12.54 -1.20 -10.40
CA ASN A 208 12.58 -1.52 -11.84
C ASN A 208 11.31 -0.96 -12.53
N LEU A 209 11.38 -0.70 -13.85
CA LEU A 209 10.23 -0.18 -14.61
C LEU A 209 9.00 -1.10 -14.49
N LEU A 210 9.22 -2.42 -14.48
CA LEU A 210 8.14 -3.41 -14.28
C LEU A 210 7.49 -3.31 -12.91
N SER A 211 8.25 -3.04 -11.85
CA SER A 211 7.69 -2.84 -10.50
C SER A 211 6.88 -1.55 -10.37
N LEU A 212 7.23 -0.50 -11.13
CA LEU A 212 6.43 0.74 -11.19
C LEU A 212 5.09 0.51 -11.89
N ILE A 213 5.07 -0.27 -12.98
CA ILE A 213 3.83 -0.63 -13.70
C ILE A 213 2.94 -1.49 -12.79
N SER A 214 3.51 -2.50 -12.12
CA SER A 214 2.78 -3.34 -11.17
C SER A 214 2.19 -2.52 -10.03
N LEU A 215 2.97 -1.62 -9.43
CA LEU A 215 2.51 -0.74 -8.36
C LEU A 215 1.36 0.17 -8.83
N GLY A 216 1.43 0.67 -10.07
CA GLY A 216 0.36 1.47 -10.67
C GLY A 216 -0.93 0.67 -10.90
N LEU A 217 -0.81 -0.54 -11.42
CA LEU A 217 -1.94 -1.46 -11.61
C LEU A 217 -2.54 -1.86 -10.25
N ASP A 218 -1.70 -2.20 -9.28
CA ASP A 218 -2.12 -2.52 -7.92
C ASP A 218 -2.90 -1.36 -7.28
N GLY A 219 -2.41 -0.12 -7.42
CA GLY A 219 -3.10 1.07 -6.93
C GLY A 219 -4.47 1.29 -7.56
N ILE A 220 -4.63 1.03 -8.86
CA ILE A 220 -5.91 1.21 -9.57
C ILE A 220 -6.88 0.08 -9.23
N THR A 221 -6.44 -1.17 -9.31
CA THR A 221 -7.33 -2.34 -9.15
C THR A 221 -7.70 -2.63 -7.70
N SER A 222 -6.89 -2.18 -6.72
CA SER A 222 -7.23 -2.32 -5.30
C SER A 222 -8.29 -1.34 -4.81
N GLN A 223 -8.41 -0.15 -5.46
CA GLN A 223 -9.25 0.93 -4.96
C GLN A 223 -10.45 1.24 -5.85
N SER A 224 -10.59 0.58 -7.00
CA SER A 224 -11.62 0.94 -7.96
C SER A 224 -12.15 -0.23 -8.77
N THR A 225 -13.46 -0.30 -8.94
CA THR A 225 -14.13 -1.19 -9.87
C THR A 225 -14.29 -0.56 -11.27
N ARG A 226 -13.90 0.71 -11.45
CA ARG A 226 -14.03 1.43 -12.73
C ARG A 226 -13.33 0.74 -13.90
N PRO A 227 -12.12 0.15 -13.77
CA PRO A 227 -11.52 -0.61 -14.87
C PRO A 227 -12.43 -1.72 -15.38
N LEU A 228 -13.06 -2.44 -14.46
CA LEU A 228 -14.01 -3.51 -14.81
C LEU A 228 -15.26 -2.95 -15.50
N ARG A 229 -15.81 -1.82 -15.03
CA ARG A 229 -16.95 -1.15 -15.65
C ARG A 229 -16.62 -0.63 -17.05
N VAL A 230 -15.41 -0.07 -17.26
CA VAL A 230 -14.94 0.38 -18.58
C VAL A 230 -14.90 -0.80 -19.55
N VAL A 231 -14.34 -1.95 -19.13
CA VAL A 231 -14.33 -3.18 -19.94
C VAL A 231 -15.74 -3.64 -20.28
N THR A 232 -16.65 -3.60 -19.32
CA THR A 232 -18.07 -3.95 -19.56
C THR A 232 -18.71 -3.03 -20.60
N LEU A 233 -18.49 -1.70 -20.48
CA LEU A 233 -19.01 -0.73 -21.46
C LEU A 233 -18.43 -0.96 -22.87
N PHE A 234 -17.11 -1.23 -22.97
CA PHE A 234 -16.49 -1.58 -24.24
C PHE A 234 -17.06 -2.88 -24.81
N GLY A 235 -17.26 -3.90 -23.98
CA GLY A 235 -17.88 -5.17 -24.38
C GLY A 235 -19.30 -4.96 -24.94
N VAL A 236 -20.11 -4.15 -24.27
CA VAL A 236 -21.46 -3.79 -24.74
C VAL A 236 -21.40 -3.02 -26.08
N ALA A 237 -20.51 -2.02 -26.19
CA ALA A 237 -20.35 -1.25 -27.42
C ALA A 237 -19.92 -2.13 -28.60
N ILE A 238 -18.95 -3.03 -28.40
CA ILE A 238 -18.49 -3.98 -29.41
C ILE A 238 -19.62 -4.95 -29.79
N SER A 239 -20.39 -5.43 -28.82
CA SER A 239 -21.54 -6.31 -29.09
C SER A 239 -22.62 -5.63 -29.94
N ILE A 240 -22.89 -4.35 -29.67
CA ILE A 240 -23.82 -3.56 -30.49
C ILE A 240 -23.30 -3.41 -31.93
N VAL A 241 -22.02 -3.05 -32.09
CA VAL A 241 -21.39 -2.91 -33.41
C VAL A 241 -21.39 -4.23 -34.16
N ALA A 242 -21.06 -5.34 -33.49
CA ALA A 242 -21.12 -6.68 -34.09
C ALA A 242 -22.56 -7.07 -34.53
N PHE A 243 -23.53 -6.79 -33.67
CA PHE A 243 -24.94 -7.07 -33.99
C PHE A 243 -25.43 -6.26 -35.22
N LEU A 244 -25.12 -4.96 -35.27
CA LEU A 244 -25.43 -4.12 -36.43
C LEU A 244 -24.69 -4.61 -37.69
N GLY A 245 -23.43 -5.04 -37.56
CA GLY A 245 -22.67 -5.65 -38.63
C GLY A 245 -23.32 -6.92 -39.18
N VAL A 246 -23.81 -7.81 -38.31
CA VAL A 246 -24.56 -9.02 -38.71
C VAL A 246 -25.85 -8.65 -39.46
N LEU A 247 -26.63 -7.68 -38.94
CA LEU A 247 -27.84 -7.22 -39.61
C LEU A 247 -27.55 -6.62 -40.98
N THR A 248 -26.52 -5.77 -41.10
CA THR A 248 -26.12 -5.13 -42.35
C THR A 248 -25.65 -6.18 -43.35
N TYR A 249 -24.82 -7.13 -42.93
CA TYR A 249 -24.37 -8.24 -43.77
C TYR A 249 -25.53 -9.13 -44.24
N GLY A 250 -26.44 -9.48 -43.35
CA GLY A 250 -27.64 -10.23 -43.66
C GLY A 250 -28.55 -9.53 -44.69
N PHE A 251 -28.69 -8.20 -44.56
CA PHE A 251 -29.45 -7.38 -45.52
C PHE A 251 -28.79 -7.34 -46.92
N ILE A 252 -27.46 -7.12 -46.98
CA ILE A 252 -26.68 -7.15 -48.23
C ILE A 252 -26.76 -8.53 -48.86
N PHE A 253 -26.63 -9.60 -48.08
CA PHE A 253 -26.74 -10.99 -48.57
C PHE A 253 -28.11 -11.29 -49.20
N ALA A 254 -29.18 -10.77 -48.61
CA ALA A 254 -30.54 -10.96 -49.12
C ALA A 254 -30.77 -10.27 -50.46
N ILE A 255 -30.10 -9.14 -50.76
CA ILE A 255 -30.29 -8.33 -51.95
C ILE A 255 -29.26 -8.67 -53.05
N ALA A 256 -28.01 -8.94 -52.71
CA ALA A 256 -26.88 -9.02 -53.65
C ALA A 256 -26.18 -10.40 -53.60
N ARG A 257 -26.93 -11.48 -53.79
CA ARG A 257 -26.54 -12.88 -53.57
C ARG A 257 -25.30 -13.35 -54.39
N ASP A 258 -25.05 -12.74 -55.55
CA ASP A 258 -24.06 -13.23 -56.52
C ASP A 258 -22.74 -12.44 -56.55
N ASN A 259 -22.56 -11.40 -55.72
CA ASN A 259 -21.40 -10.48 -55.75
C ASN A 259 -20.73 -10.25 -54.40
N LEU A 260 -20.82 -11.20 -53.49
CA LEU A 260 -20.10 -11.05 -52.19
C LEU A 260 -18.61 -11.35 -52.36
N PRO A 261 -17.73 -10.43 -51.96
CA PRO A 261 -16.30 -10.67 -52.00
C PRO A 261 -15.92 -11.86 -51.08
N ASP A 262 -14.89 -12.59 -51.48
CA ASP A 262 -14.32 -13.67 -50.68
C ASP A 262 -13.97 -13.20 -49.27
N GLY A 263 -14.87 -13.44 -48.31
CA GLY A 263 -14.82 -12.86 -46.94
C GLY A 263 -13.79 -13.49 -46.00
N PHE A 264 -12.95 -14.41 -46.51
CA PHE A 264 -12.01 -15.15 -45.65
C PHE A 264 -11.05 -14.23 -44.88
N THR A 265 -10.44 -13.25 -45.55
CA THR A 265 -9.50 -12.31 -44.91
C THR A 265 -10.19 -11.45 -43.84
N THR A 266 -11.39 -10.96 -44.15
CA THR A 266 -12.19 -10.15 -43.21
C THR A 266 -12.63 -10.97 -42.00
N LEU A 267 -13.06 -12.21 -42.19
CA LEU A 267 -13.46 -13.12 -41.13
C LEU A 267 -12.25 -13.47 -40.20
N THR A 268 -11.09 -13.73 -40.79
CA THR A 268 -9.86 -14.01 -40.05
C THR A 268 -9.44 -12.81 -39.21
N PHE A 269 -9.49 -11.59 -39.79
CA PHE A 269 -9.11 -10.36 -39.08
C PHE A 269 -10.05 -10.06 -37.91
N ILE A 270 -11.37 -10.14 -38.13
CA ILE A 270 -12.38 -9.97 -37.08
C ILE A 270 -12.22 -11.04 -36.00
N GLY A 271 -11.97 -12.30 -36.39
CA GLY A 271 -11.75 -13.40 -35.45
C GLY A 271 -10.52 -13.18 -34.57
N LEU A 272 -9.41 -12.72 -35.12
CA LEU A 272 -8.18 -12.43 -34.36
C LEU A 272 -8.35 -11.26 -33.40
N ILE A 273 -9.02 -10.17 -33.84
CA ILE A 273 -9.34 -9.03 -32.96
C ILE A 273 -10.26 -9.48 -31.81
N SER A 274 -11.30 -10.24 -32.13
CA SER A 274 -12.22 -10.77 -31.12
C SER A 274 -11.52 -11.66 -30.10
N LEU A 275 -10.63 -12.54 -30.55
CA LEU A 275 -9.83 -13.40 -29.68
C LEU A 275 -8.93 -12.57 -28.76
N GLY A 276 -8.24 -11.55 -29.30
CA GLY A 276 -7.37 -10.66 -28.52
C GLY A 276 -8.15 -9.87 -27.46
N LEU A 277 -9.29 -9.31 -27.82
CA LEU A 277 -10.16 -8.59 -26.88
C LEU A 277 -10.73 -9.51 -25.79
N ASN A 278 -11.16 -10.72 -26.13
CA ASN A 278 -11.64 -11.69 -25.15
C ASN A 278 -10.53 -12.09 -24.18
N ALA A 279 -9.30 -12.34 -24.65
CA ALA A 279 -8.16 -12.66 -23.82
C ALA A 279 -7.85 -11.52 -22.82
N LEU A 280 -7.89 -10.25 -23.29
CA LEU A 280 -7.69 -9.08 -22.44
C LEU A 280 -8.78 -8.98 -21.35
N PHE A 281 -10.04 -9.18 -21.73
CA PHE A 281 -11.17 -9.07 -20.79
C PHE A 281 -11.15 -10.19 -19.75
N ILE A 282 -10.86 -11.42 -20.15
CA ILE A 282 -10.71 -12.56 -19.25
C ILE A 282 -9.52 -12.32 -18.31
N GLY A 283 -8.40 -11.78 -18.82
CA GLY A 283 -7.24 -11.43 -18.01
C GLY A 283 -7.57 -10.40 -16.93
N LEU A 284 -8.31 -9.35 -17.29
CA LEU A 284 -8.74 -8.35 -16.30
C LEU A 284 -9.69 -8.93 -15.24
N VAL A 285 -10.67 -9.73 -15.64
CA VAL A 285 -11.56 -10.44 -14.70
C VAL A 285 -10.74 -11.37 -13.80
N GLY A 286 -9.77 -12.09 -14.37
CA GLY A 286 -8.86 -12.95 -13.61
C GLY A 286 -8.08 -12.21 -12.52
N GLU A 287 -7.64 -10.97 -12.77
CA GLU A 287 -6.97 -10.13 -11.79
C GLU A 287 -7.89 -9.84 -10.58
N TYR A 288 -9.15 -9.46 -10.81
CA TYR A 288 -10.10 -9.22 -9.72
C TYR A 288 -10.47 -10.50 -8.97
N VAL A 289 -10.65 -11.62 -9.67
CA VAL A 289 -10.90 -12.94 -9.05
C VAL A 289 -9.70 -13.36 -8.19
N GLY A 290 -8.48 -13.16 -8.67
CA GLY A 290 -7.26 -13.43 -7.91
C GLY A 290 -7.19 -12.61 -6.61
N ARG A 291 -7.54 -11.32 -6.66
CA ARG A 291 -7.62 -10.46 -5.46
C ARG A 291 -8.69 -10.93 -4.47
N ILE A 292 -9.90 -11.24 -4.96
CA ILE A 292 -10.98 -11.79 -4.12
C ILE A 292 -10.50 -13.09 -3.47
N TYR A 293 -9.91 -14.00 -4.23
CA TYR A 293 -9.37 -15.26 -3.72
C TYR A 293 -8.34 -15.04 -2.60
N ASN A 294 -7.37 -14.12 -2.81
CA ASN A 294 -6.36 -13.82 -1.81
C ASN A 294 -6.98 -13.24 -0.53
N ASN A 295 -7.95 -12.34 -0.64
CA ASN A 295 -8.61 -11.72 0.50
C ASN A 295 -9.52 -12.70 1.27
N THR A 296 -10.11 -13.70 0.59
CA THR A 296 -11.01 -14.69 1.21
C THR A 296 -10.29 -15.86 1.88
N ARG A 297 -9.00 -16.07 1.61
CA ARG A 297 -8.21 -17.16 2.21
C ARG A 297 -8.08 -17.09 3.74
N GLY A 298 -8.31 -15.92 4.34
CA GLY A 298 -8.23 -15.75 5.79
C GLY A 298 -6.82 -15.92 6.38
N LEU A 299 -5.77 -15.82 5.55
CA LEU A 299 -4.39 -15.88 6.03
C LEU A 299 -4.04 -14.60 6.82
N PRO A 300 -3.19 -14.70 7.86
CA PRO A 300 -2.67 -13.51 8.53
C PRO A 300 -1.89 -12.64 7.54
N MET A 301 -2.05 -11.31 7.63
CA MET A 301 -1.38 -10.36 6.74
C MET A 301 0.15 -10.46 6.82
N ALA A 302 0.69 -10.66 8.03
CA ALA A 302 2.09 -10.94 8.27
C ALA A 302 2.24 -11.83 9.52
N LEU A 303 3.31 -12.63 9.55
CA LEU A 303 3.73 -13.37 10.72
C LEU A 303 4.94 -12.66 11.35
N ILE A 304 4.78 -12.28 12.61
CA ILE A 304 5.86 -11.70 13.42
C ILE A 304 6.67 -12.85 13.98
N GLU A 305 7.94 -12.98 13.58
CA GLU A 305 8.88 -13.99 14.07
C GLU A 305 9.41 -13.62 15.45
N ARG A 306 9.76 -12.34 15.61
CA ARG A 306 10.33 -11.82 16.87
C ARG A 306 9.74 -10.47 17.19
N ARG A 307 9.59 -10.21 18.49
CA ARG A 307 9.13 -8.93 19.02
C ARG A 307 10.08 -8.48 20.12
N ILE A 308 10.53 -7.23 20.06
CA ILE A 308 11.32 -6.58 21.13
C ILE A 308 10.45 -5.47 21.70
N GLU A 309 10.09 -5.63 22.96
CA GLU A 309 9.34 -4.64 23.74
C GLU A 309 10.24 -4.01 24.80
N PRO A 310 9.97 -2.77 25.22
CA PRO A 310 10.69 -2.15 26.35
C PRO A 310 10.60 -3.05 27.57
N PHE A 311 11.72 -3.28 28.23
CA PHE A 311 11.87 -4.15 29.43
C PHE A 311 11.88 -5.66 29.19
N ASP A 312 11.82 -6.16 27.97
CA ASP A 312 12.09 -7.57 27.69
C ASP A 312 13.61 -7.80 27.69
N THR A 313 14.14 -8.20 28.84
CA THR A 313 15.55 -8.65 28.98
C THR A 313 15.78 -10.02 28.32
N ALA A 314 14.74 -10.68 27.83
CA ALA A 314 14.82 -11.92 27.06
C ALA A 314 14.16 -11.72 25.70
N ILE A 315 14.90 -12.03 24.65
CA ILE A 315 14.35 -12.10 23.28
C ILE A 315 13.33 -13.25 23.28
N LYS A 316 12.04 -12.93 23.48
CA LYS A 316 10.98 -13.93 23.36
C LYS A 316 10.82 -14.29 21.89
N THR A 317 11.26 -15.47 21.52
CA THR A 317 10.85 -16.13 20.29
C THR A 317 9.42 -16.56 20.48
N ILE A 318 8.50 -16.22 19.54
CA ILE A 318 7.12 -16.72 19.55
C ILE A 318 7.22 -18.23 19.31
N GLY A 319 7.15 -19.00 20.36
CA GLY A 319 7.34 -20.46 20.39
C GLY A 319 7.48 -21.00 21.81
N ASP A 320 7.81 -20.15 22.76
CA ASP A 320 8.08 -20.60 24.13
C ASP A 320 6.88 -20.47 25.10
N ASP A 321 5.78 -19.79 24.69
CA ASP A 321 4.64 -19.51 25.59
C ASP A 321 3.30 -20.16 25.19
N GLU A 322 3.23 -20.99 24.13
CA GLU A 322 2.07 -21.88 23.90
C GLU A 322 2.56 -23.30 23.58
N ALA A 323 3.07 -24.00 24.61
CA ALA A 323 2.87 -25.44 24.65
C ALA A 323 1.35 -25.65 24.69
N PHE A 324 0.78 -26.06 23.57
CA PHE A 324 -0.60 -26.55 23.47
C PHE A 324 -0.83 -27.54 24.62
N GLU A 325 -1.48 -27.10 25.66
CA GLU A 325 -2.20 -28.03 26.55
C GLU A 325 -3.30 -28.65 25.70
N ASP A 326 -2.94 -29.71 25.00
CA ASP A 326 -3.84 -30.67 24.41
C ASP A 326 -4.66 -31.28 25.56
N SER A 327 -5.82 -30.72 25.85
CA SER A 327 -6.81 -31.32 26.72
C SER A 327 -7.89 -32.04 25.89
N PRO A 328 -7.73 -33.36 25.64
CA PRO A 328 -8.69 -34.17 24.88
C PRO A 328 -10.01 -34.44 25.62
N SER A 329 -10.34 -33.75 26.70
CA SER A 329 -11.43 -34.18 27.62
C SER A 329 -12.76 -33.42 27.52
N LYS A 330 -12.94 -32.45 26.60
CA LYS A 330 -14.20 -31.69 26.47
C LYS A 330 -15.12 -32.03 25.31
N LEU A 331 -14.72 -32.93 24.40
CA LEU A 331 -15.57 -33.34 23.27
C LEU A 331 -16.46 -34.58 23.52
N ARG A 332 -16.57 -35.07 24.77
CA ARG A 332 -17.34 -36.31 25.09
C ARG A 332 -18.62 -36.07 25.87
N LYS A 333 -19.15 -34.84 25.95
CA LYS A 333 -20.40 -34.57 26.72
C LYS A 333 -21.49 -33.81 25.94
N MET A 334 -21.52 -33.89 24.62
CA MET A 334 -22.62 -33.29 23.82
C MET A 334 -23.29 -34.28 22.87
N HIS A 335 -23.18 -35.59 23.11
CA HIS A 335 -24.09 -36.60 22.52
C HIS A 335 -24.33 -37.68 23.60
N GLY A 336 -25.34 -37.44 24.41
CA GLY A 336 -25.98 -38.34 25.32
C GLY A 336 -27.35 -37.82 25.65
#